data_ba1af122a3b8313882fea3a4aa38085b
#
_entry.id   ba1af122a3b8313882fea3a4aa38085b
#
_cell.length_a   1.000
_cell.length_b   1.000
_cell.length_c   1.000
_cell.angle_alpha   90.00
_cell.angle_beta   90.00
_cell.angle_gamma   90.00
#
_symmetry.space_group_name_H-M   'P 1'
#
loop_
_entity.id
_entity.type
_entity.pdbx_description
1 polymer ?
#
loop_
_entity_poly.entity_id
_entity_poly.type
_entity_poly.pdbx_seq_one_letter_code
_entity_poly.pdbx_strand_id
1 'polypeptide(L)'
;MKTTHKTHGLARLLAALLLAFCSATPLFAQAFDGSDDSKIYLGYTNVGGRHGVEIGYEEGINDFLSYGAKFTTLRYKDDEGEKESRFYDFSDLGIYLNYHFMEVLKLPDNFDIYVGPILSTKTMSLQTGVRYNFGEVFGVYGSAQYNFFKTITIGSNLGVYPEKFAFSAGITISI
;
A
#
# COMPACT_ATOMS: atom_id res chain seq x y z
N MET A 1 -35.91 7.77 23.37
CA MET A 1 -35.36 6.41 23.60
C MET A 1 -35.83 5.51 22.46
N LYS A 2 -34.94 5.11 21.53
CA LYS A 2 -35.06 4.07 20.49
C LYS A 2 -34.20 4.43 19.28
N THR A 3 -32.89 4.11 19.31
CA THR A 3 -32.01 4.13 18.13
C THR A 3 -30.90 3.07 18.16
N THR A 4 -31.13 1.90 18.78
CA THR A 4 -30.10 0.84 18.91
C THR A 4 -30.29 -0.35 17.97
N HIS A 5 -31.31 -0.39 17.11
CA HIS A 5 -31.58 -1.59 16.27
C HIS A 5 -30.97 -1.60 14.86
N LYS A 6 -30.43 -0.47 14.34
CA LYS A 6 -29.91 -0.43 12.94
C LYS A 6 -28.45 -0.86 12.81
N THR A 7 -27.63 -0.78 13.84
CA THR A 7 -26.19 -1.09 13.77
C THR A 7 -25.91 -2.60 13.74
N HIS A 8 -26.76 -3.42 14.35
CA HIS A 8 -26.58 -4.88 14.35
C HIS A 8 -26.88 -5.55 12.98
N GLY A 9 -27.72 -4.93 12.15
CA GLY A 9 -28.00 -5.44 10.80
C GLY A 9 -26.81 -5.29 9.87
N LEU A 10 -26.18 -4.11 9.89
CA LEU A 10 -25.00 -3.81 9.06
C LEU A 10 -23.80 -4.68 9.46
N ALA A 11 -23.56 -4.84 10.76
CA ALA A 11 -22.49 -5.69 11.29
C ALA A 11 -22.68 -7.16 10.91
N ARG A 12 -23.92 -7.68 10.94
CA ARG A 12 -24.25 -9.05 10.51
C ARG A 12 -24.09 -9.23 9.02
N LEU A 13 -24.45 -8.23 8.21
CA LEU A 13 -24.28 -8.26 6.77
C LEU A 13 -22.80 -8.22 6.37
N LEU A 14 -22.00 -7.41 7.03
CA LEU A 14 -20.55 -7.38 6.86
C LEU A 14 -19.88 -8.69 7.32
N ALA A 15 -20.31 -9.27 8.42
CA ALA A 15 -19.82 -10.57 8.90
C ALA A 15 -20.22 -11.72 7.96
N ALA A 16 -21.45 -11.70 7.40
CA ALA A 16 -21.89 -12.70 6.44
C ALA A 16 -21.16 -12.56 5.09
N LEU A 17 -20.88 -11.33 4.64
CA LEU A 17 -20.03 -11.07 3.47
C LEU A 17 -18.60 -11.56 3.71
N LEU A 18 -17.99 -11.27 4.85
CA LEU A 18 -16.67 -11.77 5.23
C LEU A 18 -16.63 -13.31 5.28
N LEU A 19 -17.65 -13.96 5.86
CA LEU A 19 -17.76 -15.42 5.90
C LEU A 19 -17.98 -16.03 4.51
N ALA A 20 -18.75 -15.39 3.63
CA ALA A 20 -18.95 -15.82 2.24
C ALA A 20 -17.65 -15.71 1.42
N PHE A 21 -16.82 -14.69 1.68
CA PHE A 21 -15.49 -14.59 1.07
C PHE A 21 -14.50 -15.65 1.60
N CYS A 22 -14.60 -16.05 2.87
CA CYS A 22 -13.76 -17.11 3.45
C CYS A 22 -14.13 -18.52 3.00
N SER A 23 -15.32 -18.73 2.44
CA SER A 23 -15.78 -20.06 1.96
C SER A 23 -15.56 -20.29 0.46
N ALA A 24 -15.01 -19.32 -0.28
CA ALA A 24 -14.53 -19.55 -1.64
C ALA A 24 -13.35 -20.55 -1.58
N THR A 25 -13.50 -21.68 -2.25
CA THR A 25 -12.47 -22.73 -2.39
C THR A 25 -11.13 -22.08 -2.76
N PRO A 26 -10.00 -22.57 -2.23
CA PRO A 26 -8.67 -22.11 -2.64
C PRO A 26 -8.44 -22.55 -4.08
N LEU A 27 -8.86 -21.75 -5.04
CA LEU A 27 -8.22 -21.70 -6.33
C LEU A 27 -6.88 -21.01 -6.08
N PHE A 28 -5.83 -21.57 -6.60
CA PHE A 28 -4.43 -21.21 -6.38
C PHE A 28 -4.20 -19.72 -6.57
N ALA A 29 -4.29 -18.97 -5.49
CA ALA A 29 -4.09 -17.54 -5.48
C ALA A 29 -2.63 -17.29 -5.12
N GLN A 30 -1.79 -17.05 -6.10
CA GLN A 30 -0.41 -16.66 -5.82
C GLN A 30 -0.35 -15.20 -5.37
N ALA A 31 0.35 -14.97 -4.26
CA ALA A 31 0.60 -13.61 -3.78
C ALA A 31 1.61 -12.89 -4.68
N PHE A 32 2.51 -13.65 -5.32
CA PHE A 32 3.41 -13.18 -6.37
C PHE A 32 3.66 -14.34 -7.38
N ASP A 33 3.40 -14.10 -8.66
CA ASP A 33 3.45 -15.12 -9.74
C ASP A 33 4.58 -14.87 -10.76
N GLY A 34 5.66 -14.27 -10.28
CA GLY A 34 6.84 -14.05 -11.12
C GLY A 34 6.56 -13.10 -12.29
N SER A 35 7.03 -13.49 -13.49
CA SER A 35 6.92 -12.65 -14.70
C SER A 35 5.50 -12.45 -15.22
N ASP A 36 4.56 -13.28 -14.79
CA ASP A 36 3.16 -13.18 -15.21
C ASP A 36 2.31 -12.36 -14.22
N ASP A 37 2.95 -11.80 -13.18
CA ASP A 37 2.28 -11.05 -12.13
C ASP A 37 2.16 -9.57 -12.48
N SER A 38 0.94 -9.10 -12.60
CA SER A 38 0.60 -7.67 -12.72
C SER A 38 -0.42 -7.30 -11.66
N LYS A 39 -0.14 -6.27 -10.85
CA LYS A 39 -1.00 -5.86 -9.75
C LYS A 39 -1.22 -4.36 -9.68
N ILE A 40 -2.46 -4.01 -9.41
CA ILE A 40 -2.82 -2.67 -8.92
C ILE A 40 -3.03 -2.75 -7.41
N TYR A 41 -2.58 -1.78 -6.67
CA TYR A 41 -2.89 -1.66 -5.26
C TYR A 41 -3.41 -0.28 -4.89
N LEU A 42 -4.31 -0.28 -3.91
CA LEU A 42 -4.92 0.93 -3.35
C LEU A 42 -4.91 0.81 -1.84
N GLY A 43 -4.36 1.80 -1.16
CA GLY A 43 -4.23 1.75 0.29
C GLY A 43 -4.33 3.08 0.98
N TYR A 44 -4.48 2.95 2.28
CA TYR A 44 -4.31 4.01 3.24
C TYR A 44 -2.85 4.07 3.66
N THR A 45 -2.31 5.26 3.81
CA THR A 45 -0.96 5.50 4.31
C THR A 45 -0.96 6.45 5.50
N ASN A 46 -0.01 6.26 6.40
CA ASN A 46 0.21 7.13 7.55
C ASN A 46 1.70 7.43 7.70
N VAL A 47 2.03 8.70 7.83
CA VAL A 47 3.40 9.17 8.04
C VAL A 47 3.42 10.17 9.19
N GLY A 48 3.89 9.75 10.37
CA GLY A 48 3.98 10.62 11.53
C GLY A 48 2.66 11.26 11.95
N GLY A 49 1.54 10.52 11.82
CA GLY A 49 0.21 11.00 12.13
C GLY A 49 -0.49 11.76 10.99
N ARG A 50 0.18 12.00 9.86
CA ARG A 50 -0.49 12.47 8.64
C ARG A 50 -1.07 11.29 7.89
N HIS A 51 -2.36 11.37 7.61
CA HIS A 51 -3.14 10.36 6.90
C HIS A 51 -3.15 10.64 5.41
N GLY A 52 -3.17 9.60 4.60
CA GLY A 52 -3.20 9.73 3.16
C GLY A 52 -3.70 8.48 2.45
N VAL A 53 -3.59 8.51 1.15
CA VAL A 53 -3.88 7.39 0.27
C VAL A 53 -2.71 7.13 -0.66
N GLU A 54 -2.53 5.88 -1.04
CA GLU A 54 -1.58 5.50 -2.08
C GLU A 54 -2.28 4.62 -3.12
N ILE A 55 -1.87 4.78 -4.35
CA ILE A 55 -2.22 3.91 -5.47
C ILE A 55 -0.94 3.54 -6.20
N GLY A 56 -0.84 2.30 -6.65
CA GLY A 56 0.33 1.86 -7.38
C GLY A 56 0.04 0.72 -8.32
N TYR A 57 1.03 0.48 -9.18
CA TYR A 57 1.09 -0.60 -10.13
C TYR A 57 2.41 -1.32 -9.97
N GLU A 58 2.37 -2.65 -10.02
CA GLU A 58 3.52 -3.53 -9.92
C GLU A 58 3.48 -4.56 -11.03
N GLU A 59 4.64 -4.84 -11.61
CA GLU A 59 4.85 -5.83 -12.66
C GLU A 59 5.99 -6.75 -12.27
N GLY A 60 5.82 -8.03 -12.42
CA GLY A 60 6.85 -9.03 -12.18
C GLY A 60 7.88 -9.06 -13.31
N ILE A 61 9.15 -9.25 -12.95
CA ILE A 61 10.26 -9.46 -13.89
C ILE A 61 10.62 -10.93 -13.98
N ASN A 62 10.63 -11.59 -12.83
CA ASN A 62 10.93 -13.02 -12.65
C ASN A 62 10.43 -13.46 -11.28
N ASP A 63 10.66 -14.71 -10.91
CA ASP A 63 10.17 -15.33 -9.66
C ASP A 63 10.58 -14.60 -8.36
N PHE A 64 11.53 -13.66 -8.44
CA PHE A 64 12.07 -12.96 -7.28
C PHE A 64 11.97 -11.44 -7.35
N LEU A 65 11.75 -10.88 -8.53
CA LEU A 65 11.84 -9.44 -8.74
C LEU A 65 10.59 -8.89 -9.41
N SER A 66 10.14 -7.76 -8.91
CA SER A 66 9.15 -6.90 -9.54
C SER A 66 9.61 -5.45 -9.59
N TYR A 67 9.02 -4.69 -10.48
CA TYR A 67 9.15 -3.23 -10.51
C TYR A 67 7.78 -2.59 -10.52
N GLY A 68 7.73 -1.33 -10.15
CA GLY A 68 6.45 -0.65 -10.14
C GLY A 68 6.57 0.85 -9.95
N ALA A 69 5.42 1.48 -9.94
CA ALA A 69 5.26 2.89 -9.64
C ALA A 69 4.16 3.08 -8.61
N LYS A 70 4.34 4.05 -7.72
CA LYS A 70 3.30 4.42 -6.77
C LYS A 70 3.14 5.93 -6.65
N PHE A 71 1.92 6.33 -6.48
CA PHE A 71 1.54 7.70 -6.15
C PHE A 71 0.98 7.73 -4.74
N THR A 72 1.49 8.62 -3.92
CA THR A 72 1.08 8.81 -2.55
C THR A 72 0.64 10.26 -2.36
N THR A 73 -0.50 10.48 -1.73
CA THR A 73 -0.92 11.83 -1.32
C THR A 73 -1.33 11.83 0.14
N LEU A 74 -0.80 12.78 0.91
CA LEU A 74 -1.11 12.95 2.33
C LEU A 74 -2.11 14.09 2.51
N ARG A 75 -2.98 13.96 3.51
CA ARG A 75 -3.89 15.04 3.87
C ARG A 75 -3.08 16.24 4.36
N TYR A 76 -3.31 17.37 3.75
CA TYR A 76 -2.80 18.64 4.23
C TYR A 76 -3.41 18.98 5.60
N LYS A 77 -2.59 19.39 6.54
CA LYS A 77 -3.03 19.95 7.80
C LYS A 77 -2.83 21.46 7.71
N ASP A 78 -3.92 22.18 7.65
CA ASP A 78 -3.93 23.63 7.67
C ASP A 78 -3.55 24.08 9.09
N ASP A 79 -2.28 24.38 9.31
CA ASP A 79 -1.85 25.11 10.51
C ASP A 79 -2.05 26.60 10.19
N GLU A 80 -2.93 27.25 10.93
CA GLU A 80 -3.39 28.63 10.75
C GLU A 80 -2.22 29.57 10.42
N GLY A 81 -2.17 30.06 9.18
CA GLY A 81 -1.29 31.14 8.78
C GLY A 81 -0.26 30.87 7.69
N GLU A 82 -0.21 29.68 7.07
CA GLU A 82 0.75 29.38 6.00
C GLU A 82 0.11 29.42 4.60
N LYS A 83 0.98 29.86 3.65
CA LYS A 83 0.74 30.05 2.22
C LYS A 83 -0.10 28.96 1.57
N GLU A 84 -0.92 29.31 0.58
CA GLU A 84 -1.59 28.39 -0.35
C GLU A 84 -0.70 27.19 -0.71
N SER A 85 -0.97 26.04 -0.09
CA SER A 85 -0.26 24.80 -0.41
C SER A 85 -0.84 24.20 -1.69
N ARG A 86 0.02 23.85 -2.60
CA ARG A 86 -0.38 23.24 -3.86
C ARG A 86 -0.43 21.72 -3.72
N PHE A 87 -1.28 21.06 -4.52
CA PHE A 87 -1.45 19.61 -4.50
C PHE A 87 -0.12 18.83 -4.55
N TYR A 88 0.86 19.28 -5.32
CA TYR A 88 2.15 18.64 -5.42
C TYR A 88 3.02 18.75 -4.15
N ASP A 89 2.71 19.68 -3.24
CA ASP A 89 3.46 19.86 -2.01
C ASP A 89 3.26 18.70 -1.03
N PHE A 90 2.11 18.03 -1.09
CA PHE A 90 1.75 16.89 -0.25
C PHE A 90 1.58 15.57 -1.02
N SER A 91 1.97 15.55 -2.29
CA SER A 91 1.94 14.36 -3.14
C SER A 91 3.33 13.94 -3.55
N ASP A 92 3.53 12.64 -3.73
CA ASP A 92 4.77 12.02 -4.13
C ASP A 92 4.53 10.95 -5.19
N LEU A 93 5.38 10.91 -6.20
CA LEU A 93 5.39 9.89 -7.23
C LEU A 93 6.74 9.16 -7.16
N GLY A 94 6.71 7.87 -7.00
CA GLY A 94 7.89 7.02 -6.90
C GLY A 94 7.86 5.82 -7.81
N ILE A 95 9.04 5.37 -8.20
CA ILE A 95 9.27 4.07 -8.82
C ILE A 95 10.01 3.19 -7.83
N TYR A 96 9.82 1.90 -7.91
CA TYR A 96 10.45 0.94 -7.01
C TYR A 96 10.82 -0.36 -7.69
N LEU A 97 11.72 -1.09 -7.05
CA LEU A 97 12.09 -2.46 -7.37
C LEU A 97 11.92 -3.28 -6.09
N ASN A 98 11.18 -4.38 -6.13
CA ASN A 98 11.01 -5.27 -5.00
C ASN A 98 11.70 -6.61 -5.25
N TYR A 99 12.27 -7.16 -4.19
CA TYR A 99 12.69 -8.55 -4.10
C TYR A 99 11.68 -9.31 -3.24
N HIS A 100 11.16 -10.40 -3.79
CA HIS A 100 10.14 -11.27 -3.17
C HIS A 100 10.80 -12.49 -2.54
N PHE A 101 10.37 -12.82 -1.34
CA PHE A 101 10.94 -13.91 -0.54
C PHE A 101 10.10 -15.19 -0.55
N MET A 102 8.99 -15.21 -1.26
CA MET A 102 8.05 -16.34 -1.27
C MET A 102 8.76 -17.65 -1.56
N GLU A 103 9.49 -17.74 -2.67
CA GLU A 103 10.27 -18.92 -3.07
C GLU A 103 11.41 -19.26 -2.10
N VAL A 104 12.18 -18.24 -1.69
CA VAL A 104 13.37 -18.42 -0.84
C VAL A 104 13.00 -18.95 0.53
N LEU A 105 11.91 -18.45 1.11
CA LEU A 105 11.43 -18.84 2.43
C LEU A 105 10.44 -20.01 2.38
N LYS A 106 10.11 -20.51 1.16
CA LYS A 106 9.09 -21.54 0.94
C LYS A 106 7.78 -21.20 1.64
N LEU A 107 7.34 -19.96 1.45
CA LEU A 107 6.07 -19.49 1.99
C LEU A 107 4.90 -20.15 1.24
N PRO A 108 3.70 -20.19 1.83
CA PRO A 108 2.51 -20.59 1.09
C PRO A 108 2.29 -19.67 -0.12
N ASP A 109 1.81 -20.22 -1.24
CA ASP A 109 1.64 -19.49 -2.49
C ASP A 109 0.82 -18.20 -2.37
N ASN A 110 -0.11 -18.16 -1.43
CA ASN A 110 -0.96 -17.00 -1.16
C ASN A 110 -0.35 -15.94 -0.23
N PHE A 111 0.91 -16.13 0.22
CA PHE A 111 1.58 -15.21 1.13
C PHE A 111 2.96 -14.83 0.62
N ASP A 112 3.23 -13.53 0.53
CA ASP A 112 4.50 -12.99 0.09
C ASP A 112 5.06 -11.96 1.08
N ILE A 113 6.38 -11.93 1.17
CA ILE A 113 7.15 -10.90 1.89
C ILE A 113 8.10 -10.28 0.88
N TYR A 114 8.12 -8.96 0.81
CA TYR A 114 8.99 -8.25 -0.12
C TYR A 114 9.78 -7.14 0.55
N VAL A 115 10.89 -6.76 -0.07
CA VAL A 115 11.71 -5.62 0.30
C VAL A 115 12.26 -4.96 -0.95
N GLY A 116 12.36 -3.63 -0.95
CA GLY A 116 12.92 -2.94 -2.10
C GLY A 116 13.14 -1.46 -1.91
N PRO A 117 14.06 -0.87 -2.70
CA PRO A 117 14.27 0.56 -2.75
C PRO A 117 13.14 1.26 -3.51
N ILE A 118 12.85 2.48 -3.10
CA ILE A 118 11.96 3.41 -3.79
C ILE A 118 12.77 4.66 -4.11
N LEU A 119 12.67 5.11 -5.35
CA LEU A 119 13.14 6.43 -5.77
C LEU A 119 11.92 7.27 -6.14
N SER A 120 11.70 8.35 -5.43
CA SER A 120 10.53 9.20 -5.62
C SER A 120 10.89 10.65 -5.86
N THR A 121 9.89 11.44 -6.24
CA THR A 121 10.06 12.89 -6.45
C THR A 121 10.41 13.63 -5.17
N LYS A 122 10.15 13.05 -4.01
CA LYS A 122 10.33 13.71 -2.69
C LYS A 122 11.37 13.04 -1.80
N THR A 123 11.64 11.76 -1.99
CA THR A 123 12.59 11.03 -1.13
C THR A 123 13.18 9.81 -1.83
N MET A 124 14.25 9.29 -1.25
CA MET A 124 14.71 7.94 -1.49
C MET A 124 14.38 7.12 -0.25
N SER A 125 13.88 5.91 -0.44
CA SER A 125 13.36 5.09 0.65
C SER A 125 13.70 3.62 0.47
N LEU A 126 13.61 2.88 1.57
CA LEU A 126 13.53 1.43 1.56
C LEU A 126 12.16 1.04 2.06
N GLN A 127 11.48 0.15 1.35
CA GLN A 127 10.22 -0.43 1.79
C GLN A 127 10.35 -1.92 2.07
N THR A 128 9.51 -2.41 2.97
CA THR A 128 9.24 -3.83 3.17
C THR A 128 7.76 -4.01 3.38
N GLY A 129 7.23 -5.14 2.98
CA GLY A 129 5.82 -5.41 3.16
C GLY A 129 5.49 -6.89 3.11
N VAL A 130 4.24 -7.15 3.44
CA VAL A 130 3.62 -8.47 3.35
C VAL A 130 2.38 -8.36 2.48
N ARG A 131 2.07 -9.42 1.77
CA ARG A 131 0.89 -9.55 0.92
C ARG A 131 0.23 -10.88 1.18
N TYR A 132 -1.09 -10.88 1.19
CA TYR A 132 -1.89 -12.09 1.30
C TYR A 132 -3.04 -12.06 0.31
N ASN A 133 -3.09 -13.04 -0.58
CA ASN A 133 -4.17 -13.20 -1.55
C ASN A 133 -5.19 -14.22 -1.03
N PHE A 134 -6.48 -13.89 -1.12
CA PHE A 134 -7.58 -14.81 -0.78
C PHE A 134 -8.28 -15.37 -2.02
N GLY A 135 -7.80 -15.07 -3.20
CA GLY A 135 -8.32 -15.54 -4.48
C GLY A 135 -7.42 -15.06 -5.61
N GLU A 136 -7.70 -15.48 -6.82
CA GLU A 136 -6.88 -15.18 -8.00
C GLU A 136 -6.73 -13.67 -8.24
N VAL A 137 -7.76 -12.88 -7.88
CA VAL A 137 -7.83 -11.46 -8.20
C VAL A 137 -7.56 -10.56 -7.01
N PHE A 138 -8.00 -10.94 -5.80
CA PHE A 138 -8.00 -10.05 -4.65
C PHE A 138 -7.06 -10.47 -3.54
N GLY A 139 -6.35 -9.49 -3.00
CA GLY A 139 -5.52 -9.62 -1.83
C GLY A 139 -5.53 -8.38 -0.95
N VAL A 140 -4.80 -8.47 0.13
CA VAL A 140 -4.47 -7.34 1.02
C VAL A 140 -2.98 -7.24 1.18
N TYR A 141 -2.50 -6.03 1.47
CA TYR A 141 -1.10 -5.80 1.78
C TYR A 141 -0.96 -4.89 3.00
N GLY A 142 0.20 -5.02 3.63
CA GLY A 142 0.70 -4.08 4.61
C GLY A 142 2.16 -3.80 4.36
N SER A 143 2.58 -2.55 4.44
CA SER A 143 3.96 -2.15 4.20
C SER A 143 4.46 -1.13 5.20
N ALA A 144 5.78 -1.15 5.41
CA ALA A 144 6.52 -0.13 6.12
C ALA A 144 7.59 0.45 5.19
N GLN A 145 7.74 1.76 5.20
CA GLN A 145 8.70 2.48 4.39
C GLN A 145 9.59 3.33 5.30
N TYR A 146 10.90 3.28 5.09
CA TYR A 146 11.87 4.15 5.75
C TYR A 146 12.41 5.17 4.75
N ASN A 147 12.15 6.44 4.97
CA ASN A 147 12.59 7.56 4.15
C ASN A 147 13.99 8.02 4.61
N PHE A 148 14.99 7.89 3.75
CA PHE A 148 16.34 8.34 4.05
C PHE A 148 16.41 9.87 4.21
N PHE A 149 15.61 10.58 3.42
CA PHE A 149 15.48 12.02 3.48
C PHE A 149 14.05 12.39 3.83
N LYS A 150 13.85 13.39 4.69
CA LYS A 150 12.51 13.92 5.01
C LYS A 150 11.89 14.65 3.84
N THR A 151 12.73 15.28 3.00
CA THR A 151 12.33 15.92 1.73
C THR A 151 13.57 16.21 0.91
N ILE A 152 13.56 15.83 -0.36
CA ILE A 152 14.44 16.43 -1.37
C ILE A 152 13.65 17.61 -1.92
N THR A 153 13.97 18.83 -1.45
CA THR A 153 13.23 20.02 -1.83
C THR A 153 13.61 20.45 -3.25
N ILE A 154 12.82 20.09 -4.23
CA ILE A 154 12.84 20.75 -5.52
C ILE A 154 11.67 21.72 -5.51
N GLY A 155 11.91 22.95 -5.05
CA GLY A 155 11.01 24.08 -5.25
C GLY A 155 9.91 24.36 -4.21
N SER A 156 9.79 23.60 -3.12
CA SER A 156 8.88 23.94 -2.01
C SER A 156 9.48 23.62 -0.65
N ASN A 157 9.16 24.45 0.34
CA ASN A 157 9.66 24.30 1.73
C ASN A 157 8.80 23.33 2.58
N LEU A 158 7.74 22.73 1.99
CA LEU A 158 6.82 21.85 2.68
C LEU A 158 7.24 20.38 2.45
N GLY A 159 7.67 19.72 3.50
CA GLY A 159 8.00 18.29 3.46
C GLY A 159 6.76 17.41 3.36
N VAL A 160 6.67 16.56 2.33
CA VAL A 160 5.61 15.56 2.20
C VAL A 160 5.67 14.59 3.37
N TYR A 161 6.88 14.17 3.73
CA TYR A 161 7.09 13.20 4.80
C TYR A 161 7.56 13.89 6.08
N PRO A 162 6.66 14.14 7.06
CA PRO A 162 7.03 14.74 8.35
C PRO A 162 7.95 13.86 9.16
N GLU A 163 7.84 12.54 8.98
CA GLU A 163 8.62 11.53 9.69
C GLU A 163 9.32 10.57 8.71
N LYS A 164 10.34 9.88 9.23
CA LYS A 164 11.09 8.92 8.43
C LYS A 164 10.33 7.62 8.15
N PHE A 165 9.43 7.23 9.06
CA PHE A 165 8.64 6.02 8.89
C PHE A 165 7.26 6.31 8.33
N ALA A 166 6.89 5.57 7.30
CA ALA A 166 5.56 5.52 6.75
C ALA A 166 5.04 4.08 6.85
N PHE A 167 3.75 3.95 7.11
CA PHE A 167 3.05 2.67 7.16
C PHE A 167 1.85 2.73 6.24
N SER A 168 1.66 1.69 5.45
CA SER A 168 0.53 1.60 4.54
C SER A 168 -0.15 0.25 4.67
N ALA A 169 -1.45 0.23 4.40
CA ALA A 169 -2.24 -0.99 4.29
C ALA A 169 -3.38 -0.79 3.31
N GLY A 170 -3.73 -1.84 2.59
CA GLY A 170 -4.76 -1.74 1.55
C GLY A 170 -5.07 -3.05 0.88
N ILE A 171 -5.66 -2.93 -0.31
CA ILE A 171 -6.04 -4.04 -1.17
C ILE A 171 -5.12 -4.12 -2.38
N THR A 172 -4.97 -5.34 -2.91
CA THR A 172 -4.32 -5.63 -4.19
C THR A 172 -5.33 -6.28 -5.13
N ILE A 173 -5.19 -5.98 -6.41
CA ILE A 173 -5.99 -6.55 -7.50
C ILE A 173 -4.99 -7.06 -8.54
N SER A 174 -4.97 -8.37 -8.78
CA SER A 174 -4.22 -8.98 -9.87
C SER A 174 -4.98 -8.82 -11.19
N ILE A 175 -4.28 -8.49 -12.28
CA ILE A 175 -4.84 -8.19 -13.62
C ILE A 175 -4.12 -8.97 -14.70
#